data_0ab095158367fec99f088515430d5aea
#
_entry.id   0ab095158367fec99f088515430d5aea
#
_cell.length_a   1.000
_cell.length_b   1.000
_cell.length_c   1.000
_cell.angle_alpha   90.00
_cell.angle_beta   90.00
_cell.angle_gamma   90.00
#
_symmetry.space_group_name_H-M   'P 1'
#
loop_
_entity.id
_entity.type
_entity.pdbx_description
1 polymer ?
#
loop_
_entity_poly.entity_id
_entity_poly.type
_entity_poly.pdbx_seq_one_letter_code
_entity_poly.pdbx_strand_id
1 'polypeptide(L)'
;MRLRTAKVCFAVIAAVLIVLNGLTLLSALPHTTGTGTFCDSQVGCITVARDFSAYYEAGYRFLFNPTQVYHEGNVSGDYQILPNPQMYRYAPFFLPLFMVPLVVSLDYQNALRAFDVLQFALLPLIAYLLFDIMRRVSARGDSVDNRTFAAFTLTALFALLQPFVLSPSILTFWSWSYWHMWINGEARLLQLFFLVLTVCLVLRGSRLSGLTFVLSSFDPRMSVLCIPLILFLCLKVGGLRRFALGSVASFALIYVPTLLYANLGSQFYGTIFIRDFMIYSYEWIPVLTIISLTATIVALELTHTVEIGKPMVAVGVE
;
A
#
# COMPACT_ATOMS: atom_id res chain seq x y z
N MET A 1 15.13 -21.75 15.57
CA MET A 1 15.26 -22.28 14.19
C MET A 1 16.49 -21.64 13.53
N ARG A 2 17.29 -22.37 12.73
CA ARG A 2 18.41 -21.78 11.99
C ARG A 2 17.92 -20.75 10.96
N LEU A 3 18.60 -19.62 10.81
CA LEU A 3 18.21 -18.54 9.89
C LEU A 3 18.00 -19.04 8.45
N ARG A 4 18.84 -19.97 7.97
CA ARG A 4 18.70 -20.58 6.64
C ARG A 4 17.38 -21.35 6.49
N THR A 5 17.00 -22.12 7.51
CA THR A 5 15.73 -22.87 7.53
C THR A 5 14.54 -21.89 7.55
N ALA A 6 14.62 -20.84 8.40
CA ALA A 6 13.60 -19.77 8.44
C ALA A 6 13.41 -19.10 7.07
N LYS A 7 14.52 -18.79 6.38
CA LYS A 7 14.48 -18.20 5.04
C LYS A 7 13.76 -19.10 4.04
N VAL A 8 14.09 -20.40 4.03
CA VAL A 8 13.47 -21.36 3.09
C VAL A 8 11.98 -21.53 3.39
N CYS A 9 11.60 -21.73 4.66
CA CYS A 9 10.19 -21.86 5.05
C CYS A 9 9.38 -20.60 4.70
N PHE A 10 9.91 -19.40 5.01
CA PHE A 10 9.25 -18.15 4.70
C PHE A 10 9.12 -17.96 3.16
N ALA A 11 10.16 -18.27 2.41
CA ALA A 11 10.13 -18.15 0.95
C ALA A 11 9.10 -19.12 0.32
N VAL A 12 8.98 -20.35 0.85
CA VAL A 12 7.96 -21.30 0.36
C VAL A 12 6.55 -20.78 0.65
N ILE A 13 6.28 -20.31 1.88
CA ILE A 13 4.98 -19.74 2.23
C ILE A 13 4.65 -18.53 1.33
N ALA A 14 5.60 -17.60 1.18
CA ALA A 14 5.42 -16.44 0.33
C ALA A 14 5.18 -16.83 -1.13
N ALA A 15 5.94 -17.79 -1.66
CA ALA A 15 5.78 -18.28 -3.03
C ALA A 15 4.37 -18.87 -3.26
N VAL A 16 3.88 -19.70 -2.34
CA VAL A 16 2.52 -20.26 -2.43
C VAL A 16 1.47 -19.15 -2.47
N LEU A 17 1.58 -18.16 -1.58
CA LEU A 17 0.63 -17.03 -1.52
C LEU A 17 0.70 -16.17 -2.79
N ILE A 18 1.90 -15.94 -3.33
CA ILE A 18 2.09 -15.19 -4.57
C ILE A 18 1.50 -15.94 -5.77
N VAL A 19 1.70 -17.26 -5.84
CA VAL A 19 1.08 -18.09 -6.89
C VAL A 19 -0.43 -18.04 -6.80
N LEU A 20 -1.00 -18.17 -5.60
CA LEU A 20 -2.45 -18.05 -5.39
C LEU A 20 -2.96 -16.67 -5.85
N ASN A 21 -2.25 -15.58 -5.51
CA ASN A 21 -2.57 -14.24 -6.01
C ASN A 21 -2.48 -14.15 -7.54
N GLY A 22 -1.46 -14.77 -8.15
CA GLY A 22 -1.33 -14.81 -9.60
C GLY A 22 -2.51 -15.53 -10.28
N LEU A 23 -2.96 -16.64 -9.72
CA LEU A 23 -4.15 -17.35 -10.22
C LEU A 23 -5.41 -16.49 -10.08
N THR A 24 -5.57 -15.76 -8.98
CA THR A 24 -6.71 -14.85 -8.81
C THR A 24 -6.66 -13.67 -9.76
N LEU A 25 -5.50 -13.08 -9.97
CA LEU A 25 -5.32 -12.03 -10.98
C LEU A 25 -5.67 -12.52 -12.36
N LEU A 26 -5.15 -13.68 -12.77
CA LEU A 26 -5.45 -14.28 -14.07
C LEU A 26 -6.94 -14.57 -14.26
N SER A 27 -7.63 -15.00 -13.19
CA SER A 27 -9.07 -15.22 -13.24
C SER A 27 -9.87 -13.91 -13.28
N ALA A 28 -9.35 -12.82 -12.71
CA ALA A 28 -9.99 -11.51 -12.72
C ALA A 28 -9.82 -10.76 -14.05
N LEU A 29 -8.68 -10.92 -14.74
CA LEU A 29 -8.37 -10.19 -15.98
C LEU A 29 -9.45 -10.23 -17.06
N PRO A 30 -10.15 -11.34 -17.33
CA PRO A 30 -11.26 -11.37 -18.31
C PRO A 30 -12.42 -10.46 -17.90
N HIS A 31 -12.61 -10.22 -16.60
CA HIS A 31 -13.73 -9.45 -16.07
C HIS A 31 -13.40 -7.96 -15.91
N THR A 32 -12.14 -7.56 -16.12
CA THR A 32 -11.69 -6.15 -16.05
C THR A 32 -11.92 -5.39 -17.36
N THR A 33 -12.66 -5.94 -18.32
CA THR A 33 -12.80 -5.40 -19.68
C THR A 33 -13.88 -4.32 -19.82
N GLY A 34 -14.23 -3.60 -18.76
CA GLY A 34 -15.22 -2.51 -18.90
C GLY A 34 -15.48 -1.76 -17.60
N THR A 35 -16.15 -0.61 -17.74
CA THR A 35 -16.75 0.14 -16.63
C THR A 35 -18.14 -0.40 -16.26
N GLY A 36 -18.42 -1.65 -16.60
CA GLY A 36 -19.71 -2.30 -16.39
C GLY A 36 -19.92 -2.78 -14.96
N THR A 37 -21.13 -3.22 -14.67
CA THR A 37 -21.47 -3.92 -13.44
C THR A 37 -21.27 -5.41 -13.68
N PHE A 38 -20.39 -6.05 -12.93
CA PHE A 38 -20.27 -7.50 -12.87
C PHE A 38 -21.23 -8.03 -11.80
N CYS A 39 -22.11 -8.94 -12.20
CA CYS A 39 -23.06 -9.56 -11.28
C CYS A 39 -22.79 -11.05 -11.20
N ASP A 40 -22.54 -11.54 -10.01
CA ASP A 40 -22.43 -12.96 -9.68
C ASP A 40 -23.55 -13.36 -8.72
N SER A 41 -24.08 -14.55 -8.89
CA SER A 41 -25.21 -15.05 -8.09
C SER A 41 -24.88 -15.23 -6.60
N GLN A 42 -23.61 -15.39 -6.26
CA GLN A 42 -23.14 -15.55 -4.87
C GLN A 42 -22.68 -14.24 -4.23
N VAL A 43 -22.21 -13.29 -5.04
CA VAL A 43 -21.50 -12.09 -4.61
C VAL A 43 -22.34 -10.82 -4.79
N GLY A 44 -23.39 -10.90 -5.60
CA GLY A 44 -24.16 -9.73 -6.02
C GLY A 44 -23.48 -8.95 -7.16
N CYS A 45 -23.86 -7.70 -7.35
CA CYS A 45 -23.32 -6.88 -8.43
C CYS A 45 -22.17 -5.98 -7.95
N ILE A 46 -21.03 -6.07 -8.64
CA ILE A 46 -19.85 -5.23 -8.38
C ILE A 46 -19.62 -4.34 -9.60
N THR A 47 -19.39 -3.05 -9.38
CA THR A 47 -18.94 -2.15 -10.44
C THR A 47 -17.49 -2.44 -10.76
N VAL A 48 -17.20 -2.92 -11.96
CA VAL A 48 -15.87 -3.32 -12.42
C VAL A 48 -14.94 -2.10 -12.44
N ALA A 49 -13.75 -2.27 -11.88
CA ALA A 49 -12.69 -1.25 -11.83
C ALA A 49 -13.14 0.11 -11.25
N ARG A 50 -14.04 0.06 -10.27
CA ARG A 50 -14.62 1.25 -9.66
C ARG A 50 -13.55 2.25 -9.19
N ASP A 51 -12.56 1.78 -8.47
CA ASP A 51 -11.52 2.64 -7.90
C ASP A 51 -10.52 3.09 -8.97
N PHE A 52 -10.14 2.16 -9.87
CA PHE A 52 -9.25 2.53 -10.96
C PHE A 52 -9.88 3.54 -11.93
N SER A 53 -11.19 3.49 -12.14
CA SER A 53 -11.90 4.48 -12.96
C SER A 53 -11.76 5.89 -12.38
N ALA A 54 -11.84 6.00 -11.04
CA ALA A 54 -11.60 7.26 -10.36
C ALA A 54 -10.17 7.77 -10.55
N TYR A 55 -9.17 6.87 -10.48
CA TYR A 55 -7.75 7.27 -10.65
C TYR A 55 -7.44 7.68 -12.08
N TYR A 56 -7.91 6.90 -13.05
CA TYR A 56 -7.67 7.15 -14.47
C TYR A 56 -8.33 8.45 -14.93
N GLU A 57 -9.60 8.63 -14.59
CA GLU A 57 -10.34 9.86 -14.90
C GLU A 57 -9.73 11.08 -14.21
N ALA A 58 -9.36 10.97 -12.92
CA ALA A 58 -8.69 12.06 -12.21
C ALA A 58 -7.33 12.39 -12.83
N GLY A 59 -6.58 11.40 -13.31
CA GLY A 59 -5.33 11.60 -14.06
C GLY A 59 -5.56 12.38 -15.37
N TYR A 60 -6.62 12.06 -16.09
CA TYR A 60 -7.01 12.82 -17.28
C TYR A 60 -7.42 14.24 -16.94
N ARG A 61 -8.30 14.44 -15.95
CA ARG A 61 -8.72 15.76 -15.47
C ARG A 61 -7.55 16.58 -14.94
N PHE A 62 -6.58 15.96 -14.29
CA PHE A 62 -5.38 16.64 -13.83
C PHE A 62 -4.63 17.34 -14.98
N LEU A 63 -4.62 16.75 -16.16
CA LEU A 63 -3.97 17.31 -17.35
C LEU A 63 -4.82 18.38 -18.04
N PHE A 64 -6.12 18.16 -18.17
CA PHE A 64 -6.97 18.94 -19.07
C PHE A 64 -8.00 19.81 -18.36
N ASN A 65 -8.40 19.46 -17.12
CA ASN A 65 -9.35 20.23 -16.30
C ASN A 65 -9.09 20.05 -14.80
N PRO A 66 -7.97 20.55 -14.27
CA PRO A 66 -7.55 20.27 -12.90
C PRO A 66 -8.52 20.78 -11.83
N THR A 67 -9.40 21.73 -12.16
CA THR A 67 -10.44 22.20 -11.23
C THR A 67 -11.54 21.17 -10.95
N GLN A 68 -11.60 20.10 -11.73
CA GLN A 68 -12.61 19.03 -11.63
C GLN A 68 -12.04 17.68 -11.20
N VAL A 69 -10.80 17.63 -10.70
CA VAL A 69 -10.12 16.38 -10.30
C VAL A 69 -10.94 15.62 -9.26
N TYR A 70 -11.49 16.31 -8.27
CA TYR A 70 -12.26 15.72 -7.17
C TYR A 70 -13.78 15.72 -7.40
N HIS A 71 -14.23 16.04 -8.60
CA HIS A 71 -15.64 16.02 -8.93
C HIS A 71 -16.15 14.58 -9.13
N GLU A 72 -17.29 14.26 -8.51
CA GLU A 72 -17.97 12.98 -8.67
C GLU A 72 -18.90 13.00 -9.90
N GLY A 73 -18.88 11.92 -10.69
CA GLY A 73 -19.75 11.78 -11.85
C GLY A 73 -19.32 12.59 -13.05
N ASN A 74 -20.29 12.85 -13.93
CA ASN A 74 -20.05 13.48 -15.21
C ASN A 74 -19.75 14.98 -15.06
N VAL A 75 -18.78 15.47 -15.83
CA VAL A 75 -18.49 16.90 -16.01
C VAL A 75 -18.91 17.36 -17.39
N SER A 76 -19.33 18.61 -17.52
CA SER A 76 -19.69 19.20 -18.80
C SER A 76 -18.45 19.46 -19.67
N GLY A 77 -18.55 19.17 -20.97
CA GLY A 77 -17.49 19.38 -21.97
C GLY A 77 -16.64 18.15 -22.27
N ASP A 78 -15.61 18.31 -23.09
CA ASP A 78 -14.75 17.22 -23.60
C ASP A 78 -13.65 16.80 -22.58
N TYR A 79 -13.87 17.04 -21.29
CA TYR A 79 -12.87 16.81 -20.24
C TYR A 79 -13.11 15.51 -19.47
N GLN A 80 -13.86 14.59 -20.07
CA GLN A 80 -14.20 13.31 -19.48
C GLN A 80 -14.00 12.19 -20.48
N ILE A 81 -13.31 11.13 -20.05
CA ILE A 81 -13.11 9.92 -20.86
C ILE A 81 -14.11 8.84 -20.48
N LEU A 82 -14.39 8.68 -19.18
CA LEU A 82 -15.21 7.59 -18.66
C LEU A 82 -16.61 8.08 -18.27
N PRO A 83 -17.67 7.33 -18.62
CA PRO A 83 -19.03 7.67 -18.20
C PRO A 83 -19.18 7.47 -16.69
N ASN A 84 -19.72 8.48 -16.00
CA ASN A 84 -20.04 8.46 -14.58
C ASN A 84 -18.92 7.91 -13.65
N PRO A 85 -17.70 8.49 -13.72
CA PRO A 85 -16.58 8.01 -12.92
C PRO A 85 -16.82 8.25 -11.43
N GLN A 86 -16.24 7.41 -10.60
CA GLN A 86 -16.27 7.61 -9.15
C GLN A 86 -15.39 8.82 -8.76
N MET A 87 -15.69 9.39 -7.59
CA MET A 87 -14.90 10.48 -7.05
C MET A 87 -13.48 10.01 -6.69
N TYR A 88 -12.48 10.76 -7.13
CA TYR A 88 -11.09 10.56 -6.72
C TYR A 88 -10.90 10.92 -5.23
N ARG A 89 -10.18 10.08 -4.48
CA ARG A 89 -10.09 10.19 -3.01
C ARG A 89 -8.66 10.22 -2.47
N TYR A 90 -7.67 10.23 -3.32
CA TYR A 90 -6.27 10.21 -2.91
C TYR A 90 -5.61 11.59 -2.99
N ALA A 91 -4.44 11.72 -2.37
CA ALA A 91 -3.67 12.95 -2.44
C ALA A 91 -3.30 13.30 -3.89
N PRO A 92 -3.29 14.60 -4.25
CA PRO A 92 -3.14 15.01 -5.65
C PRO A 92 -1.81 14.62 -6.27
N PHE A 93 -0.75 14.44 -5.49
CA PHE A 93 0.56 14.00 -5.99
C PHE A 93 0.57 12.58 -6.57
N PHE A 94 -0.41 11.74 -6.19
CA PHE A 94 -0.56 10.40 -6.75
C PHE A 94 -0.80 10.46 -8.26
N LEU A 95 -1.48 11.48 -8.74
CA LEU A 95 -1.82 11.64 -10.16
C LEU A 95 -0.57 11.81 -11.04
N PRO A 96 0.27 12.85 -10.87
CA PRO A 96 1.44 13.04 -11.73
C PRO A 96 2.47 11.91 -11.62
N LEU A 97 2.56 11.24 -10.46
CA LEU A 97 3.55 10.18 -10.27
C LEU A 97 3.11 8.83 -10.84
N PHE A 98 1.82 8.48 -10.72
CA PHE A 98 1.35 7.14 -11.05
C PHE A 98 0.30 7.11 -12.16
N MET A 99 -0.61 8.08 -12.21
CA MET A 99 -1.74 8.02 -13.14
C MET A 99 -1.49 8.73 -14.45
N VAL A 100 -0.88 9.91 -14.43
CA VAL A 100 -0.56 10.65 -15.67
C VAL A 100 0.25 9.81 -16.65
N PRO A 101 1.33 9.10 -16.25
CA PRO A 101 2.06 8.24 -17.17
C PRO A 101 1.17 7.16 -17.82
N LEU A 102 0.22 6.58 -17.08
CA LEU A 102 -0.70 5.58 -17.60
C LEU A 102 -1.73 6.18 -18.56
N VAL A 103 -2.31 7.32 -18.18
CA VAL A 103 -3.31 8.03 -18.99
C VAL A 103 -2.76 8.50 -20.33
N VAL A 104 -1.52 8.99 -20.34
CA VAL A 104 -0.87 9.49 -21.58
C VAL A 104 -0.44 8.35 -22.49
N SER A 105 -0.07 7.20 -21.92
CA SER A 105 0.57 6.13 -22.70
C SER A 105 -0.37 5.00 -23.09
N LEU A 106 -1.48 4.81 -22.37
CA LEU A 106 -2.33 3.63 -22.48
C LEU A 106 -3.81 4.04 -22.48
N ASP A 107 -4.64 3.28 -23.20
CA ASP A 107 -6.09 3.33 -23.00
C ASP A 107 -6.46 2.77 -21.63
N TYR A 108 -7.71 3.00 -21.22
CA TYR A 108 -8.22 2.63 -19.91
C TYR A 108 -7.98 1.15 -19.55
N GLN A 109 -8.27 0.23 -20.47
CA GLN A 109 -8.17 -1.21 -20.21
C GLN A 109 -6.71 -1.66 -20.06
N ASN A 110 -5.83 -1.17 -20.93
CA ASN A 110 -4.41 -1.48 -20.86
C ASN A 110 -3.75 -0.81 -19.66
N ALA A 111 -4.20 0.39 -19.28
CA ALA A 111 -3.76 1.08 -18.07
C ALA A 111 -4.15 0.30 -16.79
N LEU A 112 -5.38 -0.20 -16.71
CA LEU A 112 -5.84 -1.04 -15.60
C LEU A 112 -4.99 -2.32 -15.49
N ARG A 113 -4.80 -3.03 -16.59
CA ARG A 113 -3.97 -4.25 -16.62
C ARG A 113 -2.53 -3.97 -16.21
N ALA A 114 -1.95 -2.88 -16.71
CA ALA A 114 -0.59 -2.47 -16.34
C ALA A 114 -0.50 -2.14 -14.85
N PHE A 115 -1.51 -1.48 -14.29
CA PHE A 115 -1.60 -1.16 -12.88
C PHE A 115 -1.70 -2.42 -12.00
N ASP A 116 -2.55 -3.38 -12.38
CA ASP A 116 -2.70 -4.65 -11.67
C ASP A 116 -1.40 -5.49 -11.73
N VAL A 117 -0.76 -5.56 -12.89
CA VAL A 117 0.53 -6.24 -13.05
C VAL A 117 1.62 -5.57 -12.19
N LEU A 118 1.65 -4.23 -12.16
CA LEU A 118 2.55 -3.48 -11.27
C LEU A 118 2.31 -3.88 -9.82
N GLN A 119 1.07 -3.86 -9.35
CA GLN A 119 0.74 -4.23 -7.98
C GLN A 119 1.09 -5.68 -7.67
N PHE A 120 0.84 -6.61 -8.60
CA PHE A 120 1.24 -8.01 -8.45
C PHE A 120 2.76 -8.14 -8.28
N ALA A 121 3.55 -7.39 -9.05
CA ALA A 121 5.01 -7.38 -8.95
C ALA A 121 5.52 -6.84 -7.59
N LEU A 122 4.71 -6.11 -6.83
CA LEU A 122 5.07 -5.67 -5.48
C LEU A 122 5.00 -6.78 -4.43
N LEU A 123 4.21 -7.85 -4.65
CA LEU A 123 4.07 -8.94 -3.67
C LEU A 123 5.40 -9.60 -3.29
N PRO A 124 6.25 -10.05 -4.23
CA PRO A 124 7.56 -10.60 -3.87
C PRO A 124 8.48 -9.58 -3.19
N LEU A 125 8.37 -8.29 -3.54
CA LEU A 125 9.14 -7.23 -2.90
C LEU A 125 8.69 -7.01 -1.44
N ILE A 126 7.38 -6.98 -1.19
CA ILE A 126 6.80 -6.89 0.16
C ILE A 126 7.26 -8.09 1.00
N ALA A 127 7.17 -9.31 0.48
CA ALA A 127 7.64 -10.52 1.17
C ALA A 127 9.13 -10.45 1.51
N TYR A 128 9.95 -10.00 0.57
CA TYR A 128 11.39 -9.80 0.79
C TYR A 128 11.66 -8.76 1.89
N LEU A 129 10.97 -7.62 1.86
CA LEU A 129 11.14 -6.57 2.86
C LEU A 129 10.71 -7.04 4.26
N LEU A 130 9.59 -7.76 4.38
CA LEU A 130 9.15 -8.33 5.65
C LEU A 130 10.18 -9.33 6.19
N PHE A 131 10.77 -10.16 5.33
CA PHE A 131 11.86 -11.05 5.73
C PHE A 131 13.11 -10.28 6.18
N ASP A 132 13.49 -9.20 5.50
CA ASP A 132 14.62 -8.37 5.90
C ASP A 132 14.37 -7.66 7.25
N ILE A 133 13.14 -7.19 7.49
CA ILE A 133 12.73 -6.62 8.79
C ILE A 133 12.85 -7.71 9.86
N MET A 134 12.29 -8.90 9.65
CA MET A 134 12.37 -10.02 10.57
C MET A 134 13.84 -10.32 10.93
N ARG A 135 14.70 -10.43 9.93
CA ARG A 135 16.13 -10.69 10.12
C ARG A 135 16.80 -9.62 10.99
N ARG A 136 16.46 -8.35 10.81
CA ARG A 136 17.05 -7.22 11.55
C ARG A 136 16.57 -7.14 12.98
N VAL A 137 15.32 -7.50 13.21
CA VAL A 137 14.68 -7.42 14.51
C VAL A 137 14.97 -8.65 15.37
N SER A 138 15.16 -9.84 14.76
CA SER A 138 15.24 -11.10 15.52
C SER A 138 16.58 -11.81 15.49
N ALA A 139 17.53 -11.37 14.64
CA ALA A 139 18.78 -12.12 14.48
C ALA A 139 19.75 -11.91 15.66
N ARG A 140 19.84 -12.92 16.50
CA ARG A 140 21.00 -13.15 17.39
C ARG A 140 21.89 -14.22 16.72
N GLY A 141 22.87 -13.80 15.93
CA GLY A 141 23.69 -14.72 15.15
C GLY A 141 22.88 -15.43 14.04
N ASP A 142 23.10 -16.74 13.88
CA ASP A 142 22.48 -17.55 12.81
C ASP A 142 21.13 -18.19 13.18
N SER A 143 20.45 -17.71 14.22
CA SER A 143 19.17 -18.27 14.67
C SER A 143 18.07 -17.24 14.78
N VAL A 144 16.83 -17.68 14.52
CA VAL A 144 15.60 -16.93 14.70
C VAL A 144 14.75 -17.68 15.72
N ASP A 145 14.23 -16.97 16.72
CA ASP A 145 13.27 -17.53 17.65
C ASP A 145 11.98 -17.98 16.91
N ASN A 146 11.42 -19.12 17.33
CA ASN A 146 10.24 -19.70 16.69
C ASN A 146 8.99 -18.81 16.83
N ARG A 147 8.85 -18.07 17.94
CA ARG A 147 7.74 -17.14 18.14
C ARG A 147 7.84 -15.96 17.19
N THR A 148 9.05 -15.39 17.06
CA THR A 148 9.34 -14.33 16.11
C THR A 148 9.07 -14.76 14.68
N PHE A 149 9.53 -15.96 14.30
CA PHE A 149 9.24 -16.51 12.98
C PHE A 149 7.74 -16.64 12.72
N ALA A 150 6.99 -17.20 13.67
CA ALA A 150 5.54 -17.36 13.56
C ALA A 150 4.83 -16.00 13.42
N ALA A 151 5.22 -15.00 14.22
CA ALA A 151 4.60 -13.66 14.17
C ALA A 151 4.87 -12.95 12.83
N PHE A 152 6.11 -13.02 12.31
CA PHE A 152 6.41 -12.45 10.99
C PHE A 152 5.77 -13.24 9.84
N THR A 153 5.62 -14.55 9.97
CA THR A 153 4.87 -15.35 9.01
C THR A 153 3.41 -14.95 8.98
N LEU A 154 2.79 -14.71 10.15
CA LEU A 154 1.42 -14.20 10.25
C LEU A 154 1.30 -12.80 9.62
N THR A 155 2.25 -11.91 9.88
CA THR A 155 2.30 -10.58 9.26
C THR A 155 2.41 -10.68 7.74
N ALA A 156 3.27 -11.56 7.22
CA ALA A 156 3.40 -11.82 5.79
C ALA A 156 2.13 -12.42 5.18
N LEU A 157 1.46 -13.31 5.92
CA LEU A 157 0.17 -13.86 5.53
C LEU A 157 -0.85 -12.73 5.33
N PHE A 158 -1.02 -11.84 6.29
CA PHE A 158 -1.91 -10.68 6.14
C PHE A 158 -1.51 -9.78 4.99
N ALA A 159 -0.21 -9.47 4.83
CA ALA A 159 0.28 -8.63 3.75
C ALA A 159 0.00 -9.22 2.37
N LEU A 160 0.24 -10.51 2.20
CA LEU A 160 0.08 -11.21 0.92
C LEU A 160 -1.38 -11.63 0.66
N LEU A 161 -2.24 -11.63 1.68
CA LEU A 161 -3.68 -11.80 1.53
C LEU A 161 -4.43 -10.50 1.27
N GLN A 162 -3.73 -9.38 1.10
CA GLN A 162 -4.32 -8.06 0.80
C GLN A 162 -5.33 -8.06 -0.36
N PRO A 163 -5.10 -8.80 -1.46
CA PRO A 163 -6.08 -8.89 -2.54
C PRO A 163 -7.42 -9.49 -2.11
N PHE A 164 -7.42 -10.19 -0.97
CA PHE A 164 -8.61 -10.82 -0.42
C PHE A 164 -9.20 -9.92 0.67
N VAL A 165 -10.40 -9.41 0.46
CA VAL A 165 -11.12 -8.65 1.48
C VAL A 165 -11.66 -9.63 2.53
N LEU A 166 -11.40 -9.36 3.80
CA LEU A 166 -12.06 -10.08 4.88
C LEU A 166 -13.52 -9.62 4.94
N SER A 167 -14.41 -10.42 4.39
CA SER A 167 -15.86 -10.22 4.61
C SER A 167 -16.17 -10.46 6.10
N PRO A 168 -17.11 -9.69 6.69
CA PRO A 168 -17.56 -9.93 8.06
C PRO A 168 -18.12 -11.34 8.28
N SER A 169 -18.54 -12.05 7.24
CA SER A 169 -18.93 -13.45 7.32
C SER A 169 -17.81 -14.35 6.81
N ILE A 170 -17.25 -15.16 7.71
CA ILE A 170 -16.20 -16.14 7.41
C ILE A 170 -16.63 -17.12 6.30
N LEU A 171 -17.93 -17.34 6.12
CA LEU A 171 -18.50 -18.24 5.11
C LEU A 171 -18.48 -17.65 3.68
N THR A 172 -18.45 -16.32 3.54
CA THR A 172 -18.34 -15.63 2.24
C THR A 172 -16.91 -15.22 1.91
N PHE A 173 -15.96 -15.54 2.78
CA PHE A 173 -14.55 -15.19 2.66
C PHE A 173 -13.94 -15.58 1.31
N TRP A 174 -14.26 -16.77 0.80
CA TRP A 174 -13.70 -17.29 -0.45
C TRP A 174 -14.28 -16.65 -1.72
N SER A 175 -15.55 -16.27 -1.72
CA SER A 175 -16.20 -15.82 -2.95
C SER A 175 -16.06 -14.32 -3.20
N TRP A 176 -16.15 -13.50 -2.15
CA TRP A 176 -16.19 -12.04 -2.29
C TRP A 176 -14.82 -11.37 -2.29
N SER A 177 -13.92 -11.90 -1.47
CA SER A 177 -12.60 -11.33 -1.28
C SER A 177 -11.65 -11.58 -2.43
N TYR A 178 -11.91 -12.62 -3.21
CA TYR A 178 -10.97 -13.15 -4.18
C TYR A 178 -10.65 -12.21 -5.33
N TRP A 179 -11.58 -11.36 -5.71
CA TRP A 179 -11.50 -10.57 -6.93
C TRP A 179 -11.58 -9.07 -6.69
N HIS A 180 -11.94 -8.65 -5.49
CA HIS A 180 -12.33 -7.27 -5.23
C HIS A 180 -11.20 -6.28 -5.54
N MET A 181 -9.99 -6.56 -5.09
CA MET A 181 -8.86 -5.68 -5.33
C MET A 181 -8.48 -5.61 -6.82
N TRP A 182 -8.39 -6.76 -7.48
CA TRP A 182 -8.01 -6.83 -8.89
C TRP A 182 -9.10 -6.28 -9.82
N ILE A 183 -10.38 -6.58 -9.52
CA ILE A 183 -11.49 -6.06 -10.31
C ILE A 183 -11.68 -4.56 -10.10
N ASN A 184 -11.51 -4.05 -8.89
CA ASN A 184 -11.63 -2.62 -8.60
C ASN A 184 -10.39 -1.82 -8.96
N GLY A 185 -9.24 -2.46 -9.13
CA GLY A 185 -7.96 -1.78 -9.38
C GLY A 185 -7.54 -0.90 -8.21
N GLU A 186 -7.65 -1.41 -6.97
CA GLU A 186 -7.31 -0.65 -5.77
C GLU A 186 -5.80 -0.52 -5.56
N ALA A 187 -5.32 0.63 -5.09
CA ALA A 187 -3.89 0.91 -4.92
C ALA A 187 -3.30 0.40 -3.58
N ARG A 188 -3.93 -0.57 -2.93
CA ARG A 188 -3.56 -1.04 -1.56
C ARG A 188 -2.17 -1.64 -1.47
N LEU A 189 -1.78 -2.48 -2.43
CA LEU A 189 -0.46 -3.10 -2.42
C LEU A 189 0.65 -2.07 -2.64
N LEU A 190 0.40 -1.06 -3.45
CA LEU A 190 1.34 0.05 -3.64
C LEU A 190 1.54 0.81 -2.33
N GLN A 191 0.48 1.09 -1.58
CA GLN A 191 0.57 1.74 -0.28
C GLN A 191 1.31 0.89 0.74
N LEU A 192 0.91 -0.39 0.86
CA LEU A 192 1.56 -1.33 1.77
C LEU A 192 3.05 -1.48 1.47
N PHE A 193 3.41 -1.55 0.19
CA PHE A 193 4.82 -1.59 -0.22
C PHE A 193 5.61 -0.40 0.33
N PHE A 194 5.11 0.82 0.14
CA PHE A 194 5.80 2.00 0.65
C PHE A 194 5.86 2.05 2.18
N LEU A 195 4.82 1.59 2.88
CA LEU A 195 4.81 1.52 4.35
C LEU A 195 5.83 0.49 4.87
N VAL A 196 5.86 -0.71 4.33
CA VAL A 196 6.82 -1.75 4.71
C VAL A 196 8.25 -1.32 4.35
N LEU A 197 8.43 -0.70 3.19
CA LEU A 197 9.72 -0.12 2.78
C LEU A 197 10.16 0.99 3.75
N THR A 198 9.24 1.84 4.22
CA THR A 198 9.53 2.86 5.22
C THR A 198 10.06 2.23 6.50
N VAL A 199 9.39 1.21 7.04
CA VAL A 199 9.85 0.49 8.24
C VAL A 199 11.25 -0.09 8.01
N CYS A 200 11.48 -0.74 6.88
CA CYS A 200 12.77 -1.30 6.53
C CYS A 200 13.89 -0.25 6.47
N LEU A 201 13.60 0.92 5.88
CA LEU A 201 14.56 2.03 5.74
C LEU A 201 14.80 2.75 7.07
N VAL A 202 13.80 2.86 7.95
CA VAL A 202 13.97 3.36 9.32
C VAL A 202 14.93 2.46 10.09
N LEU A 203 14.75 1.15 10.05
CA LEU A 203 15.65 0.19 10.69
C LEU A 203 17.09 0.23 10.12
N ARG A 204 17.25 0.72 8.89
CA ARG A 204 18.56 0.97 8.27
C ARG A 204 19.14 2.35 8.57
N GLY A 205 18.40 3.21 9.27
CA GLY A 205 18.79 4.60 9.54
C GLY A 205 18.88 5.47 8.28
N SER A 206 18.18 5.10 7.20
CA SER A 206 18.23 5.82 5.92
C SER A 206 17.37 7.08 5.92
N ARG A 207 17.85 8.16 5.28
CA ARG A 207 17.07 9.39 5.04
C ARG A 207 15.91 9.16 4.07
N LEU A 208 16.01 8.16 3.19
CA LEU A 208 14.95 7.80 2.24
C LEU A 208 13.69 7.26 2.91
N SER A 209 13.74 6.92 4.21
CA SER A 209 12.55 6.52 4.97
C SER A 209 11.47 7.61 5.00
N GLY A 210 11.88 8.89 5.06
CA GLY A 210 10.94 10.01 4.98
C GLY A 210 10.27 10.13 3.59
N LEU A 211 11.01 9.90 2.52
CA LEU A 211 10.46 9.89 1.16
C LEU A 211 9.42 8.78 0.99
N THR A 212 9.75 7.55 1.39
CA THR A 212 8.84 6.42 1.23
C THR A 212 7.60 6.56 2.09
N PHE A 213 7.72 7.18 3.28
CA PHE A 213 6.56 7.52 4.10
C PHE A 213 5.65 8.55 3.41
N VAL A 214 6.21 9.62 2.85
CA VAL A 214 5.45 10.61 2.09
C VAL A 214 4.77 9.96 0.88
N LEU A 215 5.47 9.08 0.15
CA LEU A 215 4.86 8.33 -0.96
C LEU A 215 3.73 7.40 -0.50
N SER A 216 3.80 6.81 0.70
CA SER A 216 2.70 5.98 1.23
C SER A 216 1.47 6.80 1.59
N SER A 217 1.61 8.10 1.81
CA SER A 217 0.54 8.98 2.29
C SER A 217 -0.41 9.49 1.20
N PHE A 218 -0.37 8.90 0.00
CA PHE A 218 -1.39 9.19 -1.00
C PHE A 218 -2.81 8.82 -0.52
N ASP A 219 -2.94 7.78 0.31
CA ASP A 219 -4.10 7.56 1.17
C ASP A 219 -3.70 7.85 2.62
N PRO A 220 -4.07 9.03 3.17
CA PRO A 220 -3.64 9.42 4.50
C PRO A 220 -4.20 8.56 5.62
N ARG A 221 -5.35 7.89 5.42
CA ARG A 221 -6.02 7.07 6.43
C ARG A 221 -5.12 5.97 6.97
N MET A 222 -4.44 5.25 6.08
CA MET A 222 -3.53 4.16 6.45
C MET A 222 -2.21 4.67 6.99
N SER A 223 -1.67 5.73 6.40
CA SER A 223 -0.37 6.26 6.79
C SER A 223 -0.39 6.84 8.21
N VAL A 224 -1.50 7.46 8.61
CA VAL A 224 -1.69 7.98 9.98
C VAL A 224 -1.60 6.85 11.02
N LEU A 225 -2.18 5.69 10.74
CA LEU A 225 -2.13 4.53 11.65
C LEU A 225 -0.71 3.97 11.85
N CYS A 226 0.19 4.21 10.89
CA CYS A 226 1.59 3.76 10.98
C CYS A 226 2.51 4.74 11.72
N ILE A 227 2.07 5.98 11.94
CA ILE A 227 2.91 7.01 12.59
C ILE A 227 3.44 6.55 13.95
N PRO A 228 2.63 6.00 14.87
CA PRO A 228 3.13 5.57 16.17
C PRO A 228 4.25 4.54 16.07
N LEU A 229 4.11 3.53 15.20
CA LEU A 229 5.13 2.52 14.96
C LEU A 229 6.41 3.15 14.40
N ILE A 230 6.28 3.99 13.38
CA ILE A 230 7.43 4.62 12.72
C ILE A 230 8.19 5.51 13.70
N LEU A 231 7.48 6.32 14.50
CA LEU A 231 8.10 7.15 15.51
C LEU A 231 8.79 6.33 16.58
N PHE A 232 8.16 5.26 17.08
CA PHE A 232 8.77 4.35 18.03
C PHE A 232 10.09 3.78 17.49
N LEU A 233 10.10 3.27 16.26
CA LEU A 233 11.30 2.74 15.62
C LEU A 233 12.38 3.83 15.41
N CYS A 234 11.97 5.03 14.96
CA CYS A 234 12.88 6.15 14.79
C CYS A 234 13.58 6.54 16.10
N LEU A 235 12.85 6.55 17.22
CA LEU A 235 13.41 6.83 18.54
C LEU A 235 14.40 5.73 18.96
N LYS A 236 14.04 4.46 18.76
CA LYS A 236 14.90 3.30 19.11
C LYS A 236 16.21 3.26 18.32
N VAL A 237 16.16 3.58 17.04
CA VAL A 237 17.32 3.56 16.14
C VAL A 237 18.11 4.88 16.20
N GLY A 238 17.61 5.92 16.90
CA GLY A 238 18.21 7.25 16.89
C GLY A 238 18.10 7.96 15.53
N GLY A 239 17.13 7.57 14.71
CA GLY A 239 16.94 8.05 13.34
C GLY A 239 15.92 9.17 13.15
N LEU A 240 15.30 9.67 14.23
CA LEU A 240 14.18 10.62 14.17
C LEU A 240 14.50 11.86 13.34
N ARG A 241 15.66 12.48 13.54
CA ARG A 241 16.07 13.67 12.78
C ARG A 241 16.20 13.38 11.28
N ARG A 242 16.76 12.22 10.92
CA ARG A 242 16.95 11.82 9.51
C ARG A 242 15.59 11.56 8.85
N PHE A 243 14.70 10.88 9.55
CA PHE A 243 13.33 10.62 9.09
C PHE A 243 12.56 11.94 8.92
N ALA A 244 12.55 12.81 9.93
CA ALA A 244 11.85 14.10 9.90
C ALA A 244 12.34 14.99 8.76
N LEU A 245 13.66 15.16 8.60
CA LEU A 245 14.23 15.94 7.50
C LEU A 245 13.87 15.34 6.13
N GLY A 246 13.96 14.01 5.99
CA GLY A 246 13.54 13.33 4.77
C GLY A 246 12.08 13.52 4.47
N SER A 247 11.18 13.43 5.47
CA SER A 247 9.75 13.64 5.31
C SER A 247 9.42 15.09 4.94
N VAL A 248 9.99 16.07 5.62
CA VAL A 248 9.76 17.50 5.31
C VAL A 248 10.24 17.85 3.91
N ALA A 249 11.45 17.43 3.54
CA ALA A 249 11.97 17.68 2.19
C ALA A 249 11.10 17.01 1.11
N SER A 250 10.70 15.77 1.32
CA SER A 250 9.84 15.04 0.38
C SER A 250 8.44 15.65 0.29
N PHE A 251 7.87 16.06 1.42
CA PHE A 251 6.59 16.76 1.45
C PHE A 251 6.68 18.07 0.67
N ALA A 252 7.71 18.88 0.91
CA ALA A 252 7.92 20.13 0.19
C ALA A 252 8.10 19.93 -1.32
N LEU A 253 8.79 18.87 -1.75
CA LEU A 253 9.05 18.60 -3.16
C LEU A 253 7.88 17.94 -3.89
N ILE A 254 7.10 17.10 -3.22
CA ILE A 254 6.07 16.26 -3.83
C ILE A 254 4.67 16.82 -3.59
N TYR A 255 4.33 17.11 -2.31
CA TYR A 255 2.98 17.57 -1.97
C TYR A 255 2.75 19.04 -2.32
N VAL A 256 3.66 19.92 -1.90
CA VAL A 256 3.43 21.37 -2.03
C VAL A 256 3.16 21.80 -3.47
N PRO A 257 3.94 21.37 -4.48
CA PRO A 257 3.65 21.75 -5.86
C PRO A 257 2.28 21.27 -6.34
N THR A 258 1.89 20.05 -5.97
CA THR A 258 0.60 19.49 -6.40
C THR A 258 -0.59 20.09 -5.64
N LEU A 259 -0.42 20.45 -4.37
CA LEU A 259 -1.47 21.12 -3.60
C LEU A 259 -1.72 22.55 -4.09
N LEU A 260 -0.68 23.23 -4.55
CA LEU A 260 -0.79 24.59 -5.12
C LEU A 260 -1.32 24.59 -6.56
N TYR A 261 -1.13 23.51 -7.29
CA TYR A 261 -1.60 23.42 -8.67
C TYR A 261 -3.14 23.47 -8.73
N ALA A 262 -3.68 24.45 -9.43
CA ALA A 262 -5.12 24.62 -9.68
C ALA A 262 -6.02 24.50 -8.43
N ASN A 263 -5.53 24.92 -7.26
CA ASN A 263 -6.22 24.83 -5.98
C ASN A 263 -6.58 23.38 -5.56
N LEU A 264 -5.84 22.38 -6.02
CA LEU A 264 -6.08 20.98 -5.66
C LEU A 264 -6.01 20.74 -4.15
N GLY A 265 -5.24 21.55 -3.41
CA GLY A 265 -5.17 21.49 -1.97
C GLY A 265 -6.52 21.74 -1.29
N SER A 266 -7.26 22.76 -1.71
CA SER A 266 -8.57 23.08 -1.15
C SER A 266 -9.62 22.04 -1.55
N GLN A 267 -9.57 21.53 -2.78
CA GLN A 267 -10.44 20.44 -3.23
C GLN A 267 -10.18 19.16 -2.44
N PHE A 268 -8.91 18.78 -2.26
CA PHE A 268 -8.50 17.61 -1.49
C PHE A 268 -8.95 17.71 -0.04
N TYR A 269 -8.72 18.86 0.62
CA TYR A 269 -9.11 19.07 2.00
C TYR A 269 -10.64 18.98 2.17
N GLY A 270 -11.40 19.67 1.33
CA GLY A 270 -12.87 19.67 1.40
C GLY A 270 -13.47 18.29 1.16
N THR A 271 -12.89 17.52 0.25
CA THR A 271 -13.40 16.21 -0.14
C THR A 271 -13.03 15.11 0.84
N ILE A 272 -11.75 15.01 1.19
CA ILE A 272 -11.22 13.87 1.94
C ILE A 272 -11.25 14.09 3.43
N PHE A 273 -10.84 15.27 3.92
CA PHE A 273 -10.77 15.52 5.36
C PHE A 273 -12.14 15.73 5.99
N ILE A 274 -13.05 16.43 5.30
CA ILE A 274 -14.35 16.78 5.86
C ILE A 274 -15.37 15.66 5.62
N ARG A 275 -15.35 15.04 4.43
CA ARG A 275 -16.39 14.10 4.03
C ARG A 275 -16.04 12.63 4.29
N ASP A 276 -14.83 12.19 3.94
CA ASP A 276 -14.51 10.76 3.84
C ASP A 276 -13.67 10.21 4.99
N PHE A 277 -12.91 11.03 5.72
CA PHE A 277 -12.08 10.55 6.82
C PHE A 277 -12.91 9.88 7.93
N MET A 278 -14.15 10.33 8.09
CA MET A 278 -15.09 9.83 9.13
C MET A 278 -15.92 8.62 8.68
N ILE A 279 -16.05 8.34 7.37
CA ILE A 279 -17.09 7.44 6.87
C ILE A 279 -16.56 6.09 6.37
N TYR A 280 -15.32 6.00 5.87
CA TYR A 280 -14.82 4.82 5.14
C TYR A 280 -13.61 4.12 5.74
N SER A 281 -13.61 3.86 7.03
CA SER A 281 -12.53 3.11 7.73
C SER A 281 -12.60 1.57 7.53
N TYR A 282 -13.14 1.08 6.43
CA TYR A 282 -13.43 -0.36 6.26
C TYR A 282 -12.28 -1.22 5.73
N GLU A 283 -11.10 -0.68 5.54
CA GLU A 283 -9.98 -1.45 4.99
C GLU A 283 -9.16 -2.13 6.10
N TRP A 284 -9.66 -3.24 6.59
CA TRP A 284 -9.09 -3.93 7.75
C TRP A 284 -7.75 -4.65 7.50
N ILE A 285 -7.49 -5.14 6.28
CA ILE A 285 -6.30 -5.98 6.04
C ILE A 285 -4.99 -5.19 6.14
N PRO A 286 -4.82 -4.03 5.51
CA PRO A 286 -3.66 -3.19 5.75
C PRO A 286 -3.51 -2.84 7.23
N VAL A 287 -4.62 -2.50 7.89
CA VAL A 287 -4.64 -2.21 9.33
C VAL A 287 -4.16 -3.41 10.14
N LEU A 288 -4.68 -4.61 9.86
CA LEU A 288 -4.26 -5.84 10.52
C LEU A 288 -2.79 -6.16 10.28
N THR A 289 -2.27 -5.93 9.07
CA THR A 289 -0.84 -6.10 8.77
C THR A 289 0.01 -5.18 9.63
N ILE A 290 -0.35 -3.92 9.73
CA ILE A 290 0.39 -2.93 10.52
C ILE A 290 0.25 -3.20 12.02
N ILE A 291 -0.95 -3.55 12.50
CA ILE A 291 -1.17 -3.93 13.90
C ILE A 291 -0.34 -5.17 14.24
N SER A 292 -0.35 -6.19 13.39
CA SER A 292 0.44 -7.41 13.59
C SER A 292 1.94 -7.11 13.60
N LEU A 293 2.43 -6.30 12.67
CA LEU A 293 3.83 -5.87 12.62
C LEU A 293 4.21 -5.07 13.87
N THR A 294 3.36 -4.14 14.28
CA THR A 294 3.58 -3.29 15.47
C THR A 294 3.61 -4.16 16.73
N ALA A 295 2.60 -5.02 16.91
CA ALA A 295 2.51 -5.92 18.06
C ALA A 295 3.72 -6.85 18.15
N THR A 296 4.17 -7.39 17.01
CA THR A 296 5.37 -8.23 16.94
C THR A 296 6.61 -7.47 17.38
N ILE A 297 6.85 -6.27 16.85
CA ILE A 297 8.04 -5.48 17.18
C ILE A 297 8.02 -5.05 18.64
N VAL A 298 6.87 -4.57 19.15
CA VAL A 298 6.71 -4.17 20.55
C VAL A 298 6.88 -5.37 21.50
N ALA A 299 6.29 -6.52 21.19
CA ALA A 299 6.43 -7.73 22.01
C ALA A 299 7.90 -8.20 22.09
N LEU A 300 8.64 -8.14 20.97
CA LEU A 300 10.05 -8.49 20.93
C LEU A 300 10.90 -7.54 21.78
N GLU A 301 10.59 -6.27 21.74
CA GLU A 301 11.27 -5.26 22.56
C GLU A 301 10.99 -5.46 24.07
N LEU A 302 9.72 -5.67 24.44
CA LEU A 302 9.31 -5.88 25.84
C LEU A 302 9.87 -7.16 26.44
N THR A 303 10.10 -8.18 25.64
CA THR A 303 10.68 -9.45 26.10
C THR A 303 12.22 -9.41 26.18
N HIS A 304 12.85 -8.24 25.96
CA HIS A 304 14.31 -8.08 25.90
C HIS A 304 15.01 -9.04 24.94
N THR A 305 14.28 -9.64 24.03
CA THR A 305 14.83 -10.56 23.01
C THR A 305 15.58 -9.80 21.93
N VAL A 306 15.38 -8.48 21.85
CA VAL A 306 15.99 -7.62 20.85
C VAL A 306 16.41 -6.28 21.46
N GLU A 307 17.68 -5.95 21.37
CA GLU A 307 18.14 -4.56 21.50
C GLU A 307 18.03 -3.89 20.10
N ILE A 308 16.87 -3.31 19.80
CA ILE A 308 16.70 -2.45 18.63
C ILE A 308 17.41 -1.13 18.94
N GLY A 309 18.69 -1.04 18.77
CA GLY A 309 19.33 0.23 19.14
C GLY A 309 20.80 0.36 18.76
N LYS A 310 21.45 -0.71 18.44
CA LYS A 310 22.82 -0.60 17.90
C LYS A 310 22.74 -0.66 16.38
N PRO A 311 23.06 0.47 15.66
CA PRO A 311 23.30 0.35 14.23
C PRO A 311 24.36 -0.74 14.08
N MET A 312 24.10 -1.74 13.24
CA MET A 312 25.18 -2.60 12.78
C MET A 312 26.23 -1.65 12.18
N VAL A 313 27.30 -1.39 12.90
CA VAL A 313 28.46 -0.73 12.36
C VAL A 313 28.80 -1.54 11.13
N ALA A 314 28.74 -0.90 9.97
CA ALA A 314 29.23 -1.50 8.75
C ALA A 314 30.64 -1.98 9.08
N VAL A 315 30.82 -3.29 9.18
CA VAL A 315 32.16 -3.88 9.24
C VAL A 315 32.79 -3.42 7.93
N GLY A 316 33.74 -2.49 8.08
CA GLY A 316 34.44 -1.93 6.95
C GLY A 316 35.01 -3.07 6.14
N VAL A 317 34.69 -3.07 4.88
CA VAL A 317 35.47 -3.75 3.87
C VAL A 317 36.73 -2.89 3.73
N GLU A 318 37.79 -3.30 4.43
CA GLU A 318 39.16 -2.94 4.04
C GLU A 318 39.57 -3.66 2.76
#